data_4b93f8d9f51eaaf24bca62229c5c6b8c
#
_entry.id   4b93f8d9f51eaaf24bca62229c5c6b8c
#
_cell.length_a   1.000
_cell.length_b   1.000
_cell.length_c   1.000
_cell.angle_alpha   90.00
_cell.angle_beta   90.00
_cell.angle_gamma   90.00
#
_symmetry.space_group_name_H-M   'P 1'
#
loop_
_entity.id
_entity.type
_entity.pdbx_description
1 polymer ?
#
loop_
_entity_poly.entity_id
_entity_poly.type
_entity_poly.pdbx_seq_one_letter_code
_entity_poly.pdbx_strand_id
1 'polypeptide(L)'
;YLMAGGVKAYQGTVRLGQTTDTWDADGQITAEAPWNHVTAEAVADVIAGWVGTSEQPVPPYSAAKHQGQPLYKLSREGKETPLKIKTIEISRAEVLRVELPYVTFRVICSSGTYIRSLAHSLGTRLGCGAVLTELTREYSHPFGLDLARDPADFTADPTLLPGCVQPLSAALPCWPQVELMP
;
A
#
# COMPACT_ATOMS: atom_id res chain seq x y z
N TYR A 1 -3.53 -3.51 -17.70
CA TYR A 1 -4.89 -2.94 -17.58
C TYR A 1 -5.87 -3.94 -16.95
N LEU A 2 -5.87 -5.22 -17.33
CA LEU A 2 -6.81 -6.25 -16.86
C LEU A 2 -6.78 -6.49 -15.35
N MET A 3 -5.65 -6.26 -14.70
CA MET A 3 -5.43 -6.44 -13.26
C MET A 3 -5.54 -5.13 -12.46
N ALA A 4 -5.75 -4.00 -13.13
CA ALA A 4 -5.65 -2.68 -12.48
C ALA A 4 -6.81 -2.35 -11.54
N GLY A 5 -7.99 -2.93 -11.76
CA GLY A 5 -9.22 -2.63 -11.00
C GLY A 5 -9.49 -3.55 -9.80
N GLY A 6 -8.65 -4.57 -9.58
CA GLY A 6 -8.92 -5.59 -8.57
C GLY A 6 -8.63 -5.14 -7.14
N VAL A 7 -9.27 -5.82 -6.20
CA VAL A 7 -9.04 -5.68 -4.75
C VAL A 7 -7.61 -6.07 -4.40
N LYS A 8 -7.04 -5.38 -3.43
CA LYS A 8 -5.70 -5.63 -2.89
C LYS A 8 -5.75 -5.73 -1.37
N ALA A 9 -4.94 -6.64 -0.81
CA ALA A 9 -4.74 -6.72 0.63
C ALA A 9 -3.29 -6.41 0.97
N TYR A 10 -3.10 -5.62 2.01
CA TYR A 10 -1.78 -5.22 2.51
C TYR A 10 -1.70 -5.41 4.02
N GLN A 11 -0.55 -5.87 4.46
CA GLN A 11 -0.10 -5.72 5.83
C GLN A 11 0.98 -4.63 5.86
N GLY A 12 0.85 -3.69 6.78
CA GLY A 12 1.83 -2.62 6.96
C GLY A 12 2.19 -2.44 8.43
N THR A 13 3.43 -2.06 8.69
CA THR A 13 3.90 -1.61 10.00
C THR A 13 4.23 -0.13 9.92
N VAL A 14 3.74 0.65 10.87
CA VAL A 14 4.06 2.08 11.01
C VAL A 14 4.82 2.31 12.31
N ARG A 15 5.71 3.29 12.28
CA ARG A 15 6.34 3.87 13.47
C ARG A 15 5.74 5.23 13.74
N LEU A 16 5.21 5.42 14.94
CA LEU A 16 4.70 6.71 15.44
C LEU A 16 5.85 7.62 15.91
N GLY A 17 5.56 8.92 15.97
CA GLY A 17 6.47 9.93 16.51
C GLY A 17 7.41 10.55 15.49
N GLN A 18 7.25 10.24 14.21
CA GLN A 18 8.15 10.72 13.16
C GLN A 18 7.42 10.92 11.84
N THR A 19 7.83 11.90 11.06
CA THR A 19 7.37 12.09 9.68
C THR A 19 8.57 12.22 8.74
N THR A 20 8.39 11.78 7.48
CA THR A 20 9.38 11.91 6.42
C THR A 20 8.75 12.56 5.18
N ASP A 21 9.57 13.05 4.29
CA ASP A 21 9.15 13.66 3.02
C ASP A 21 8.47 12.65 2.06
N THR A 22 8.77 11.36 2.19
CA THR A 22 8.19 10.27 1.38
C THR A 22 7.01 9.55 2.04
N TRP A 23 6.76 9.80 3.35
CA TRP A 23 5.79 9.14 4.22
C TRP A 23 6.12 7.65 4.49
N ASP A 24 7.33 7.22 4.15
CA ASP A 24 7.91 5.91 4.48
C ASP A 24 9.31 6.07 5.09
N ALA A 25 9.89 4.98 5.56
CA ALA A 25 11.18 4.99 6.27
C ALA A 25 12.38 5.31 5.38
N ASP A 26 12.23 5.29 4.05
CA ASP A 26 13.31 5.57 3.10
C ASP A 26 13.53 7.09 2.90
N GLY A 27 12.57 7.92 3.36
CA GLY A 27 12.62 9.37 3.24
C GLY A 27 13.47 10.05 4.31
N GLN A 28 13.70 11.35 4.08
CA GLN A 28 14.35 12.20 5.08
C GLN A 28 13.35 12.61 6.17
N ILE A 29 13.79 12.57 7.43
CA ILE A 29 12.97 12.99 8.57
C ILE A 29 12.69 14.50 8.43
N THR A 30 11.42 14.86 8.43
CA THR A 30 10.93 16.24 8.35
C THR A 30 10.44 16.78 9.69
N ALA A 31 9.95 15.91 10.57
CA ALA A 31 9.58 16.27 11.94
C ALA A 31 9.58 15.04 12.86
N GLU A 32 9.76 15.32 14.16
CA GLU A 32 9.58 14.35 15.25
C GLU A 32 8.67 14.96 16.31
N ALA A 33 7.83 14.12 16.92
CA ALA A 33 6.91 14.54 17.98
C ALA A 33 6.70 13.42 19.02
N PRO A 34 6.41 13.75 20.27
CA PRO A 34 6.12 12.76 21.31
C PRO A 34 4.89 11.92 20.97
N TRP A 35 4.97 10.64 21.22
CA TRP A 35 3.87 9.67 21.03
C TRP A 35 3.35 9.07 22.34
N ASN A 36 3.91 9.43 23.48
CA ASN A 36 3.61 8.86 24.81
C ASN A 36 2.15 9.00 25.23
N HIS A 37 1.41 9.93 24.62
CA HIS A 37 -0.02 10.15 24.86
C HIS A 37 -0.91 9.20 24.04
N VAL A 38 -0.35 8.45 23.11
CA VAL A 38 -1.12 7.56 22.22
C VAL A 38 -1.43 6.27 22.97
N THR A 39 -2.69 5.82 22.88
CA THR A 39 -3.14 4.55 23.43
C THR A 39 -3.48 3.56 22.31
N ALA A 40 -3.51 2.26 22.64
CA ALA A 40 -3.89 1.23 21.69
C ALA A 40 -5.34 1.40 21.20
N GLU A 41 -6.23 1.88 22.06
CA GLU A 41 -7.63 2.15 21.74
C GLU A 41 -7.73 3.29 20.72
N ALA A 42 -7.00 4.39 20.92
CA ALA A 42 -6.98 5.51 19.98
C ALA A 42 -6.46 5.07 18.60
N VAL A 43 -5.45 4.21 18.54
CA VAL A 43 -4.95 3.62 17.29
C VAL A 43 -6.04 2.78 16.62
N ALA A 44 -6.71 1.91 17.38
CA ALA A 44 -7.77 1.04 16.86
C ALA A 44 -8.94 1.85 16.29
N ASP A 45 -9.35 2.91 16.97
CA ASP A 45 -10.44 3.79 16.53
C ASP A 45 -10.10 4.49 15.21
N VAL A 46 -8.86 4.99 15.08
CA VAL A 46 -8.43 5.64 13.83
C VAL A 46 -8.40 4.64 12.68
N ILE A 47 -7.88 3.43 12.90
CA ILE A 47 -7.78 2.39 11.87
C ILE A 47 -9.17 1.86 11.49
N ALA A 48 -10.07 1.64 12.45
CA ALA A 48 -11.45 1.26 12.19
C ALA A 48 -12.17 2.31 11.33
N GLY A 49 -11.89 3.59 11.57
CA GLY A 49 -12.43 4.71 10.80
C GLY A 49 -11.92 4.83 9.35
N TRP A 50 -11.00 3.97 8.90
CA TRP A 50 -10.60 3.93 7.49
C TRP A 50 -11.61 3.20 6.59
N VAL A 51 -12.46 2.33 7.17
CA VAL A 51 -13.43 1.54 6.40
C VAL A 51 -14.44 2.44 5.72
N GLY A 52 -14.71 2.16 4.45
CA GLY A 52 -15.63 2.90 3.60
C GLY A 52 -14.93 3.67 2.48
N THR A 53 -15.67 4.56 1.84
CA THR A 53 -15.18 5.42 0.77
C THR A 53 -14.66 6.73 1.35
N SER A 54 -13.46 7.12 0.96
CA SER A 54 -12.85 8.37 1.42
C SER A 54 -11.95 9.00 0.37
N GLU A 55 -11.59 10.25 0.58
CA GLU A 55 -10.59 10.95 -0.21
C GLU A 55 -9.20 10.80 0.43
N GLN A 56 -8.22 10.47 -0.38
CA GLN A 56 -6.85 10.24 0.06
C GLN A 56 -5.89 11.15 -0.71
N PRO A 57 -5.02 11.91 -0.02
CA PRO A 57 -3.92 12.61 -0.68
C PRO A 57 -2.91 11.60 -1.26
N VAL A 58 -2.48 11.87 -2.48
CA VAL A 58 -1.44 11.07 -3.16
C VAL A 58 -0.08 11.48 -2.62
N PRO A 59 0.81 10.53 -2.23
CA PRO A 59 2.13 10.87 -1.75
C PRO A 59 2.95 11.67 -2.78
N PRO A 60 3.78 12.63 -2.34
CA PRO A 60 4.63 13.43 -3.25
C PRO A 60 5.52 12.55 -4.14
N TYR A 61 6.10 11.51 -3.56
CA TYR A 61 6.93 10.53 -4.27
C TYR A 61 6.11 9.35 -4.79
N SER A 62 5.29 9.59 -5.82
CA SER A 62 4.45 8.55 -6.43
C SER A 62 4.55 8.53 -7.96
N ALA A 63 4.11 7.41 -8.56
CA ALA A 63 4.01 7.27 -10.01
C ALA A 63 2.78 7.99 -10.61
N ALA A 64 1.94 8.63 -9.79
CA ALA A 64 0.84 9.44 -10.28
C ALA A 64 1.37 10.56 -11.17
N LYS A 65 0.69 10.80 -12.30
CA LYS A 65 1.15 11.79 -13.29
C LYS A 65 0.46 13.14 -13.08
N HIS A 66 1.21 14.22 -13.18
CA HIS A 66 0.71 15.58 -13.35
C HIS A 66 1.22 16.13 -14.69
N GLN A 67 0.31 16.60 -15.56
CA GLN A 67 0.65 17.08 -16.91
C GLN A 67 1.59 16.14 -17.68
N GLY A 68 1.33 14.82 -17.58
CA GLY A 68 2.15 13.80 -18.26
C GLY A 68 3.42 13.35 -17.54
N GLN A 69 3.88 14.09 -16.51
CA GLN A 69 5.08 13.76 -15.74
C GLN A 69 4.73 13.08 -14.41
N PRO A 70 5.45 12.01 -13.99
CA PRO A 70 5.25 11.40 -12.68
C PRO A 70 5.62 12.36 -11.54
N LEU A 71 4.84 12.35 -10.44
CA LEU A 71 5.08 13.22 -9.29
C LEU A 71 6.47 13.02 -8.67
N TYR A 72 6.96 11.77 -8.60
CA TYR A 72 8.30 11.49 -8.06
C TYR A 72 9.42 12.22 -8.81
N LYS A 73 9.26 12.48 -10.12
CA LYS A 73 10.23 13.28 -10.89
C LYS A 73 10.24 14.73 -10.44
N LEU A 74 9.05 15.33 -10.29
CA LEU A 74 8.90 16.71 -9.83
C LEU A 74 9.50 16.89 -8.43
N SER A 75 9.18 15.94 -7.51
CA SER A 75 9.73 15.94 -6.15
C SER A 75 11.26 15.89 -6.13
N ARG A 76 11.88 14.99 -6.93
CA ARG A 76 13.35 14.89 -7.03
C ARG A 76 14.02 16.14 -7.63
N GLU A 77 13.31 16.86 -8.47
CA GLU A 77 13.76 18.12 -9.05
C GLU A 77 13.54 19.32 -8.11
N GLY A 78 13.05 19.09 -6.88
CA GLY A 78 12.71 20.14 -5.91
C GLY A 78 11.56 21.04 -6.35
N LYS A 79 10.76 20.62 -7.32
CA LYS A 79 9.58 21.35 -7.79
C LYS A 79 8.39 21.07 -6.89
N GLU A 80 7.54 22.08 -6.69
CA GLU A 80 6.28 21.88 -5.98
C GLU A 80 5.45 20.79 -6.66
N THR A 81 5.06 19.79 -5.89
CA THR A 81 4.14 18.75 -6.34
C THR A 81 2.72 19.17 -6.00
N PRO A 82 1.82 19.28 -7.00
CA PRO A 82 0.44 19.62 -6.72
C PRO A 82 -0.21 18.52 -5.86
N LEU A 83 -0.96 18.95 -4.85
CA LEU A 83 -1.74 18.03 -4.04
C LEU A 83 -2.79 17.36 -4.93
N LYS A 84 -2.64 16.06 -5.13
CA LYS A 84 -3.64 15.24 -5.80
C LYS A 84 -4.45 14.48 -4.78
N ILE A 85 -5.75 14.50 -4.96
CA ILE A 85 -6.69 13.73 -4.16
C ILE A 85 -7.20 12.57 -5.01
N LYS A 86 -7.35 11.41 -4.40
CA LYS A 86 -7.92 10.22 -5.01
C LYS A 86 -8.99 9.63 -4.12
N THR A 87 -10.14 9.33 -4.70
CA THR A 87 -11.17 8.53 -4.03
C THR A 87 -10.69 7.08 -3.92
N ILE A 88 -10.74 6.53 -2.74
CA ILE A 88 -10.39 5.15 -2.41
C ILE A 88 -11.54 4.48 -1.67
N GLU A 89 -11.56 3.17 -1.68
CA GLU A 89 -12.47 2.36 -0.89
C GLU A 89 -11.66 1.35 -0.08
N ILE A 90 -11.95 1.28 1.22
CA ILE A 90 -11.38 0.29 2.14
C ILE A 90 -12.55 -0.56 2.63
N SER A 91 -12.55 -1.84 2.26
CA SER A 91 -13.59 -2.79 2.67
C SER A 91 -13.33 -3.41 4.03
N ARG A 92 -12.07 -3.47 4.46
CA ARG A 92 -11.65 -3.96 5.77
C ARG A 92 -10.38 -3.28 6.23
N ALA A 93 -10.34 -2.93 7.52
CA ALA A 93 -9.15 -2.48 8.21
C ALA A 93 -9.12 -3.09 9.61
N GLU A 94 -7.98 -3.62 10.02
CA GLU A 94 -7.81 -4.25 11.33
C GLU A 94 -6.41 -3.98 11.90
N VAL A 95 -6.33 -3.83 13.21
CA VAL A 95 -5.06 -3.79 13.94
C VAL A 95 -4.64 -5.22 14.22
N LEU A 96 -3.42 -5.58 13.83
CA LEU A 96 -2.83 -6.89 14.10
C LEU A 96 -1.99 -6.89 15.39
N ARG A 97 -1.26 -5.78 15.64
CA ARG A 97 -0.34 -5.66 16.77
C ARG A 97 -0.11 -4.19 17.12
N VAL A 98 -0.08 -3.88 18.40
CA VAL A 98 0.31 -2.57 18.93
C VAL A 98 1.44 -2.76 19.93
N GLU A 99 2.63 -2.30 19.57
CA GLU A 99 3.82 -2.27 20.40
C GLU A 99 4.47 -0.90 20.25
N LEU A 100 3.83 0.09 20.88
CA LEU A 100 4.22 1.49 20.72
C LEU A 100 5.73 1.69 20.85
N PRO A 101 6.36 2.41 19.92
CA PRO A 101 5.76 3.23 18.88
C PRO A 101 5.35 2.48 17.59
N TYR A 102 5.39 1.17 17.53
CA TYR A 102 5.08 0.39 16.33
C TYR A 102 3.65 -0.13 16.34
N VAL A 103 2.99 -0.02 15.19
CA VAL A 103 1.63 -0.51 14.97
C VAL A 103 1.61 -1.29 13.66
N THR A 104 1.17 -2.54 13.72
CA THR A 104 0.96 -3.39 12.55
C THR A 104 -0.53 -3.52 12.27
N PHE A 105 -0.91 -3.28 11.03
CA PHE A 105 -2.29 -3.34 10.57
C PHE A 105 -2.42 -4.10 9.26
N ARG A 106 -3.63 -4.52 8.94
CA ARG A 106 -4.01 -5.08 7.65
C ARG A 106 -5.16 -4.29 7.06
N VAL A 107 -5.13 -4.07 5.74
CA VAL A 107 -6.22 -3.43 4.99
C VAL A 107 -6.54 -4.19 3.73
N ILE A 108 -7.85 -4.26 3.39
CA ILE A 108 -8.35 -4.69 2.08
C ILE A 108 -8.95 -3.48 1.40
N CYS A 109 -8.45 -3.14 0.22
CA CYS A 109 -8.75 -1.85 -0.40
C CYS A 109 -8.82 -1.93 -1.93
N SER A 110 -9.38 -0.88 -2.52
CA SER A 110 -9.42 -0.66 -3.96
C SER A 110 -8.03 -0.43 -4.55
N SER A 111 -7.89 -0.70 -5.83
CA SER A 111 -6.67 -0.40 -6.58
C SER A 111 -6.30 1.07 -6.53
N GLY A 112 -5.03 1.33 -6.34
CA GLY A 112 -4.46 2.68 -6.28
C GLY A 112 -4.59 3.36 -4.92
N THR A 113 -5.01 2.65 -3.87
CA THR A 113 -4.85 3.09 -2.49
C THR A 113 -3.38 3.14 -2.13
N TYR A 114 -2.94 4.25 -1.54
CA TYR A 114 -1.57 4.43 -1.06
C TYR A 114 -1.50 4.14 0.44
N ILE A 115 -0.83 3.06 0.79
CA ILE A 115 -0.69 2.66 2.20
C ILE A 115 0.15 3.67 2.99
N ARG A 116 1.11 4.33 2.34
CA ARG A 116 1.87 5.45 2.93
C ARG A 116 0.99 6.62 3.35
N SER A 117 -0.05 6.92 2.58
CA SER A 117 -1.02 7.96 2.93
C SER A 117 -1.89 7.58 4.13
N LEU A 118 -2.21 6.28 4.29
CA LEU A 118 -2.90 5.79 5.49
C LEU A 118 -2.00 5.93 6.72
N ALA A 119 -0.71 5.56 6.61
CA ALA A 119 0.27 5.72 7.68
C ALA A 119 0.41 7.20 8.10
N HIS A 120 0.57 8.10 7.11
CA HIS A 120 0.65 9.55 7.36
C HIS A 120 -0.62 10.09 8.02
N SER A 121 -1.80 9.68 7.53
CA SER A 121 -3.10 10.06 8.12
C SER A 121 -3.25 9.56 9.56
N LEU A 122 -2.81 8.32 9.86
CA LEU A 122 -2.81 7.78 11.22
C LEU A 122 -2.02 8.69 12.16
N GLY A 123 -0.77 9.00 11.82
CA GLY A 123 0.10 9.86 12.63
C GLY A 123 -0.46 11.27 12.80
N THR A 124 -1.05 11.84 11.76
CA THR A 124 -1.69 13.16 11.80
C THR A 124 -2.89 13.17 12.74
N ARG A 125 -3.77 12.15 12.66
CA ARG A 125 -4.96 12.06 13.52
C ARG A 125 -4.61 11.76 14.98
N LEU A 126 -3.50 11.07 15.24
CA LEU A 126 -2.97 10.84 16.58
C LEU A 126 -2.13 12.01 17.12
N GLY A 127 -1.83 13.03 16.30
CA GLY A 127 -1.11 14.23 16.69
C GLY A 127 0.39 14.04 16.91
N CYS A 128 0.97 12.90 16.49
CA CYS A 128 2.39 12.59 16.72
C CYS A 128 3.19 12.35 15.42
N GLY A 129 2.54 12.29 14.26
CA GLY A 129 3.18 11.82 13.03
C GLY A 129 3.37 10.31 13.00
N ALA A 130 3.50 9.75 11.80
CA ALA A 130 3.83 8.35 11.57
C ALA A 130 4.48 8.16 10.21
N VAL A 131 5.35 7.16 10.10
CA VAL A 131 5.97 6.69 8.86
C VAL A 131 5.70 5.21 8.65
N LEU A 132 5.48 4.81 7.40
CA LEU A 132 5.40 3.40 7.04
C LEU A 132 6.81 2.80 7.05
N THR A 133 7.04 1.76 7.87
CA THR A 133 8.35 1.10 7.98
C THR A 133 8.42 -0.21 7.24
N GLU A 134 7.28 -0.92 7.16
CA GLU A 134 7.19 -2.20 6.47
C GLU A 134 5.89 -2.29 5.68
N LEU A 135 5.95 -2.93 4.52
CA LEU A 135 4.79 -3.15 3.67
C LEU A 135 4.87 -4.49 2.94
N THR A 136 3.87 -5.33 3.16
CA THR A 136 3.69 -6.56 2.42
C THR A 136 2.35 -6.52 1.69
N ARG A 137 2.34 -6.77 0.37
CA ARG A 137 1.11 -6.98 -0.36
C ARG A 137 0.77 -8.47 -0.35
N GLU A 138 -0.23 -8.84 0.48
CA GLU A 138 -0.66 -10.23 0.67
C GLU A 138 -1.54 -10.73 -0.48
N TYR A 139 -2.26 -9.80 -1.14
CA TYR A 139 -3.16 -10.15 -2.24
C TYR A 139 -3.22 -9.05 -3.29
N SER A 140 -3.26 -9.44 -4.54
CA SER A 140 -3.54 -8.58 -5.70
C SER A 140 -4.37 -9.39 -6.68
N HIS A 141 -5.70 -9.17 -6.66
CA HIS A 141 -6.64 -9.98 -7.44
C HIS A 141 -6.11 -10.34 -8.84
N PRO A 142 -6.14 -11.63 -9.21
CA PRO A 142 -6.63 -12.80 -8.47
C PRO A 142 -5.54 -13.56 -7.68
N PHE A 143 -4.33 -13.00 -7.49
CA PHE A 143 -3.17 -13.68 -6.93
C PHE A 143 -2.95 -13.35 -5.46
N GLY A 144 -2.78 -14.38 -4.63
CA GLY A 144 -2.32 -14.30 -3.27
C GLY A 144 -0.80 -14.42 -3.16
N LEU A 145 -0.26 -14.02 -2.01
CA LEU A 145 1.17 -14.11 -1.72
C LEU A 145 1.65 -15.57 -1.64
N ASP A 146 0.78 -16.50 -1.31
CA ASP A 146 1.00 -17.95 -1.29
C ASP A 146 1.42 -18.50 -2.66
N LEU A 147 0.99 -17.86 -3.74
CA LEU A 147 1.37 -18.19 -5.11
C LEU A 147 2.67 -17.50 -5.57
N ALA A 148 3.18 -16.56 -4.80
CA ALA A 148 4.41 -15.86 -5.14
C ALA A 148 5.62 -16.80 -5.05
N ARG A 149 6.60 -16.54 -5.90
CA ARG A 149 7.89 -17.23 -5.92
C ARG A 149 9.01 -16.20 -5.92
N ASP A 150 10.10 -16.53 -5.26
CA ASP A 150 11.28 -15.67 -5.31
C ASP A 150 11.93 -15.79 -6.71
N PRO A 151 12.18 -14.68 -7.42
CA PRO A 151 12.94 -14.71 -8.67
C PRO A 151 14.31 -15.37 -8.56
N ALA A 152 14.94 -15.36 -7.38
CA ALA A 152 16.21 -16.03 -7.12
C ALA A 152 16.12 -17.55 -7.31
N ASP A 153 14.95 -18.17 -6.98
CA ASP A 153 14.74 -19.61 -7.16
C ASP A 153 14.89 -20.01 -8.63
N PHE A 154 14.34 -19.19 -9.55
CA PHE A 154 14.44 -19.45 -11.00
C PHE A 154 15.83 -19.17 -11.58
N THR A 155 16.59 -18.29 -10.91
CA THR A 155 17.99 -18.06 -11.28
C THR A 155 18.86 -19.25 -10.88
N ALA A 156 18.56 -19.84 -9.72
CA ALA A 156 19.26 -21.02 -9.22
C ALA A 156 18.87 -22.31 -9.97
N ASP A 157 17.58 -22.46 -10.28
CA ASP A 157 17.04 -23.60 -11.03
C ASP A 157 15.96 -23.17 -12.04
N PRO A 158 16.33 -22.88 -13.28
CA PRO A 158 15.40 -22.51 -14.35
C PRO A 158 14.34 -23.58 -14.67
N THR A 159 14.56 -24.85 -14.29
CA THR A 159 13.61 -25.94 -14.57
C THR A 159 12.31 -25.83 -13.78
N LEU A 160 12.28 -25.01 -12.73
CA LEU A 160 11.08 -24.72 -11.93
C LEU A 160 10.07 -23.84 -12.68
N LEU A 161 10.52 -23.06 -13.67
CA LEU A 161 9.70 -22.05 -14.33
C LEU A 161 8.43 -22.61 -14.99
N PRO A 162 8.45 -23.71 -15.78
CA PRO A 162 7.26 -24.24 -16.43
C PRO A 162 6.14 -24.63 -15.44
N GLY A 163 6.49 -25.16 -14.26
CA GLY A 163 5.53 -25.54 -13.22
C GLY A 163 4.93 -24.36 -12.47
N CYS A 164 5.51 -23.16 -12.59
CA CYS A 164 5.05 -21.95 -11.93
C CYS A 164 4.25 -21.02 -12.86
N VAL A 165 4.24 -21.29 -14.16
CA VAL A 165 3.45 -20.51 -15.13
C VAL A 165 1.98 -20.80 -14.95
N GLN A 166 1.19 -19.75 -14.69
CA GLN A 166 -0.25 -19.85 -14.57
C GLN A 166 -0.89 -19.72 -15.95
N PRO A 167 -1.86 -20.58 -16.33
CA PRO A 167 -2.59 -20.42 -17.57
C PRO A 167 -3.44 -19.14 -17.54
N LEU A 168 -3.68 -18.55 -18.71
CA LEU A 168 -4.43 -17.30 -18.83
C LEU A 168 -5.83 -17.40 -18.21
N SER A 169 -6.47 -18.57 -18.32
CA SER A 169 -7.77 -18.88 -17.69
C SER A 169 -7.75 -18.76 -16.16
N ALA A 170 -6.66 -19.17 -15.52
CA ALA A 170 -6.47 -19.00 -14.07
C ALA A 170 -6.11 -17.55 -13.70
N ALA A 171 -5.39 -16.85 -14.58
CA ALA A 171 -5.03 -15.46 -14.36
C ALA A 171 -6.21 -14.48 -14.54
N LEU A 172 -7.24 -14.88 -15.29
CA LEU A 172 -8.41 -14.05 -15.61
C LEU A 172 -9.72 -14.82 -15.32
N PRO A 173 -9.97 -15.26 -14.07
CA PRO A 173 -11.07 -16.16 -13.76
C PRO A 173 -12.47 -15.55 -14.00
N CYS A 174 -12.57 -14.22 -14.02
CA CYS A 174 -13.85 -13.51 -14.23
C CYS A 174 -14.09 -13.11 -15.70
N TRP A 175 -13.21 -13.52 -16.62
CA TRP A 175 -13.34 -13.18 -18.04
C TRP A 175 -14.01 -14.31 -18.81
N PRO A 176 -14.87 -13.99 -19.79
CA PRO A 176 -15.42 -14.98 -20.69
C PRO A 176 -14.30 -15.73 -21.42
N GLN A 177 -14.39 -17.05 -21.41
CA GLN A 177 -13.44 -17.91 -22.13
C GLN A 177 -14.13 -18.47 -23.36
N VAL A 178 -13.45 -18.43 -24.49
CA VAL A 178 -13.90 -19.03 -25.75
C VAL A 178 -12.85 -20.05 -26.17
N GLU A 179 -13.22 -21.32 -26.24
CA GLU A 179 -12.39 -22.34 -26.86
C GLU A 179 -12.56 -22.24 -28.38
N LEU A 180 -11.45 -21.96 -29.07
CA LEU A 180 -11.41 -22.07 -30.52
C LEU A 180 -11.25 -23.54 -30.86
N MET A 181 -12.29 -24.14 -31.38
CA MET A 181 -12.19 -25.50 -31.93
C MET A 181 -11.32 -25.46 -33.19
N PRO A 182 -10.49 -26.49 -33.42
CA PRO A 182 -9.62 -26.58 -34.60
C PRO A 182 -10.39 -26.67 -35.91
#